data_83a7912b0982aa94febb818d625f4fde
#
_entry.id   83a7912b0982aa94febb818d625f4fde
#
_cell.length_a   1.000
_cell.length_b   1.000
_cell.length_c   1.000
_cell.angle_alpha   90.00
_cell.angle_beta   90.00
_cell.angle_gamma   90.00
#
_symmetry.space_group_name_H-M   'P 1'
#
loop_
_entity.id
_entity.type
_entity.pdbx_description
1 polymer ?
#
loop_
_entity_poly.entity_id
_entity_poly.type
_entity_poly.pdbx_seq_one_letter_code
_entity_poly.pdbx_strand_id
1 'polypeptide(L)'
;MSQSTAVFCLGVSAFPVAKKISAFLDAELHGKTGRVSQADVFFSDAMEHLSKLFQDGIPIVGVCASAVLIRGVAKSISDKKTEPALVAVAEDGSAVVPLLGGHHGANDLARKISELLGVDPAITTSGDIRFGISLDEPPEGFVLANPEDVKEFSVSMLAGESLMISSDENHSCLDYVLGNKTLGNGSKQIFYNWLKVSNLP
;
A
#
# COMPACT_ATOMS: atom_id res chain seq x y z
N MET A 1 6.96 -15.65 5.87
CA MET A 1 7.51 -15.48 4.50
C MET A 1 6.70 -14.38 3.84
N SER A 2 7.32 -13.27 3.47
CA SER A 2 6.66 -12.21 2.67
C SER A 2 6.19 -12.84 1.36
N GLN A 3 4.91 -12.77 1.05
CA GLN A 3 4.40 -13.24 -0.23
C GLN A 3 4.99 -12.38 -1.35
N SER A 4 5.53 -13.01 -2.40
CA SER A 4 6.07 -12.29 -3.56
C SER A 4 4.96 -11.49 -4.24
N THR A 5 5.25 -10.24 -4.59
CA THR A 5 4.32 -9.39 -5.34
C THR A 5 4.16 -9.90 -6.77
N ALA A 6 2.95 -9.85 -7.33
CA ALA A 6 2.70 -10.16 -8.74
C ALA A 6 2.61 -8.87 -9.56
N VAL A 7 3.46 -8.75 -10.59
CA VAL A 7 3.37 -7.65 -11.59
C VAL A 7 2.58 -8.15 -12.80
N PHE A 8 1.36 -7.67 -12.95
CA PHE A 8 0.41 -8.11 -13.96
C PHE A 8 0.52 -7.27 -15.24
N CYS A 9 0.68 -7.94 -16.40
CA CYS A 9 0.88 -7.31 -17.70
C CYS A 9 -0.01 -7.93 -18.78
N LEU A 10 -0.79 -7.10 -19.48
CA LEU A 10 -1.77 -7.55 -20.50
C LEU A 10 -1.25 -7.54 -21.93
N GLY A 11 -0.19 -6.80 -22.22
CA GLY A 11 0.23 -6.63 -23.60
C GLY A 11 1.62 -6.02 -23.76
N VAL A 12 2.03 -5.98 -25.02
CA VAL A 12 3.35 -5.54 -25.46
C VAL A 12 3.65 -4.08 -25.06
N SER A 13 2.65 -3.19 -25.09
CA SER A 13 2.80 -1.77 -24.72
C SER A 13 3.17 -1.58 -23.26
N ALA A 14 2.55 -2.36 -22.37
CA ALA A 14 2.81 -2.32 -20.92
C ALA A 14 4.10 -3.05 -20.50
N PHE A 15 4.62 -3.94 -21.35
CA PHE A 15 5.71 -4.84 -20.99
C PHE A 15 7.00 -4.15 -20.52
N PRO A 16 7.50 -3.06 -21.14
CA PRO A 16 8.72 -2.39 -20.68
C PRO A 16 8.60 -1.86 -19.25
N VAL A 17 7.45 -1.25 -18.91
CA VAL A 17 7.16 -0.72 -17.57
C VAL A 17 7.00 -1.87 -16.58
N ALA A 18 6.23 -2.91 -16.93
CA ALA A 18 6.01 -4.07 -16.09
C ALA A 18 7.34 -4.79 -15.75
N LYS A 19 8.21 -4.98 -16.73
CA LYS A 19 9.54 -5.58 -16.54
C LYS A 19 10.43 -4.72 -15.63
N LYS A 20 10.42 -3.40 -15.79
CA LYS A 20 11.17 -2.48 -14.93
C LYS A 20 10.72 -2.58 -13.48
N ILE A 21 9.40 -2.62 -13.25
CA ILE A 21 8.81 -2.73 -11.90
C ILE A 21 9.10 -4.10 -11.29
N SER A 22 8.92 -5.19 -12.04
CA SER A 22 9.18 -6.55 -11.54
C SER A 22 10.63 -6.73 -11.10
N ALA A 23 11.57 -6.24 -11.89
CA ALA A 23 13.00 -6.29 -11.55
C ALA A 23 13.35 -5.43 -10.32
N PHE A 24 12.72 -4.26 -10.16
CA PHE A 24 12.97 -3.38 -9.02
C PHE A 24 12.41 -3.95 -7.70
N LEU A 25 11.25 -4.60 -7.76
CA LEU A 25 10.58 -5.16 -6.58
C LEU A 25 11.01 -6.60 -6.26
N ASP A 26 11.86 -7.21 -7.08
CA ASP A 26 12.14 -8.66 -7.04
C ASP A 26 10.85 -9.49 -7.05
N ALA A 27 9.94 -9.14 -7.98
CA ALA A 27 8.58 -9.62 -8.07
C ALA A 27 8.35 -10.48 -9.32
N GLU A 28 7.42 -11.45 -9.25
CA GLU A 28 7.05 -12.27 -10.40
C GLU A 28 6.30 -11.48 -11.46
N LEU A 29 6.74 -11.58 -12.72
CA LEU A 29 6.06 -10.99 -13.87
C LEU A 29 5.02 -11.95 -14.42
N HIS A 30 3.74 -11.57 -14.34
CA HIS A 30 2.60 -12.33 -14.86
C HIS A 30 2.14 -11.75 -16.19
N GLY A 31 2.31 -12.51 -17.28
CA GLY A 31 2.05 -12.07 -18.64
C GLY A 31 0.86 -12.76 -19.32
N LYS A 32 0.07 -12.00 -20.08
CA LYS A 32 -1.01 -12.55 -20.91
C LYS A 32 -0.45 -13.42 -22.04
N THR A 33 -0.83 -14.69 -22.08
CA THR A 33 -0.47 -15.63 -23.15
C THR A 33 -0.79 -15.07 -24.53
N GLY A 34 0.16 -15.17 -25.45
CA GLY A 34 0.02 -14.71 -26.84
C GLY A 34 0.11 -13.17 -27.00
N ARG A 35 0.28 -12.40 -25.93
CA ARG A 35 0.45 -10.94 -25.98
C ARG A 35 1.72 -10.43 -25.31
N VAL A 36 2.30 -11.21 -24.40
CA VAL A 36 3.55 -10.93 -23.74
C VAL A 36 4.51 -12.06 -24.07
N SER A 37 5.74 -11.72 -24.49
CA SER A 37 6.72 -12.72 -24.97
C SER A 37 7.57 -13.33 -23.87
N GLN A 38 7.70 -12.64 -22.73
CA GLN A 38 8.53 -13.03 -21.58
C GLN A 38 7.76 -12.74 -20.30
N ALA A 39 7.60 -13.74 -19.46
CA ALA A 39 7.03 -13.62 -18.12
C ALA A 39 7.42 -14.86 -17.29
N ASP A 40 7.41 -14.74 -15.97
CA ASP A 40 7.66 -15.85 -15.06
C ASP A 40 6.41 -16.75 -14.99
N VAL A 41 5.23 -16.14 -15.04
CA VAL A 41 3.95 -16.83 -15.05
C VAL A 41 3.11 -16.36 -16.24
N PHE A 42 2.55 -17.31 -17.02
CA PHE A 42 1.63 -17.00 -18.11
C PHE A 42 0.19 -17.34 -17.75
N PHE A 43 -0.76 -16.47 -18.09
CA PHE A 43 -2.19 -16.68 -17.90
C PHE A 43 -3.00 -16.51 -19.20
N SER A 44 -4.11 -17.24 -19.31
CA SER A 44 -5.03 -17.17 -20.46
C SER A 44 -6.30 -16.37 -20.17
N ASP A 45 -6.79 -16.34 -18.93
CA ASP A 45 -7.92 -15.50 -18.52
C ASP A 45 -7.47 -14.46 -17.48
N ALA A 46 -7.61 -13.19 -17.83
CA ALA A 46 -7.16 -12.09 -16.99
C ALA A 46 -8.03 -11.90 -15.75
N MET A 47 -9.34 -12.12 -15.86
CA MET A 47 -10.28 -11.92 -14.74
C MET A 47 -10.14 -13.04 -13.72
N GLU A 48 -10.05 -14.28 -14.18
CA GLU A 48 -9.82 -15.44 -13.32
C GLU A 48 -8.48 -15.34 -12.61
N HIS A 49 -7.42 -14.97 -13.35
CA HIS A 49 -6.08 -14.84 -12.79
C HIS A 49 -5.99 -13.75 -11.70
N LEU A 50 -6.54 -12.56 -11.97
CA LEU A 50 -6.61 -11.47 -10.98
C LEU A 50 -7.41 -11.85 -9.75
N SER A 51 -8.57 -12.51 -9.94
CA SER A 51 -9.40 -12.97 -8.84
C SER A 51 -8.66 -13.96 -7.96
N LYS A 52 -7.92 -14.89 -8.57
CA LYS A 52 -7.14 -15.91 -7.86
C LYS A 52 -6.01 -15.26 -7.04
N LEU A 53 -5.18 -14.40 -7.65
CA LEU A 53 -4.10 -13.70 -6.95
C LEU A 53 -4.62 -12.92 -5.74
N PHE A 54 -5.74 -12.21 -5.92
CA PHE A 54 -6.33 -11.40 -4.85
C PHE A 54 -6.88 -12.28 -3.71
N GLN A 55 -7.55 -13.41 -4.02
CA GLN A 55 -8.03 -14.38 -3.03
C GLN A 55 -6.89 -15.07 -2.27
N ASP A 56 -5.78 -15.32 -2.94
CA ASP A 56 -4.57 -15.91 -2.36
C ASP A 56 -3.79 -14.89 -1.49
N GLY A 57 -4.27 -13.63 -1.39
CA GLY A 57 -3.65 -12.58 -0.59
C GLY A 57 -2.36 -12.00 -1.18
N ILE A 58 -2.10 -12.24 -2.47
CA ILE A 58 -0.88 -11.79 -3.15
C ILE A 58 -1.01 -10.31 -3.53
N PRO A 59 -0.05 -9.43 -3.15
CA PRO A 59 -0.01 -8.05 -3.62
C PRO A 59 0.09 -7.97 -5.14
N ILE A 60 -0.72 -7.11 -5.78
CA ILE A 60 -0.81 -7.01 -7.24
C ILE A 60 -0.44 -5.61 -7.71
N VAL A 61 0.50 -5.51 -8.64
CA VAL A 61 0.80 -4.30 -9.41
C VAL A 61 0.37 -4.52 -10.85
N GLY A 62 -0.75 -3.94 -11.25
CA GLY A 62 -1.27 -4.10 -12.61
C GLY A 62 -0.84 -2.97 -13.54
N VAL A 63 -0.02 -3.28 -14.54
CA VAL A 63 0.36 -2.30 -15.58
C VAL A 63 -0.70 -2.34 -16.69
N CYS A 64 -1.83 -1.72 -16.40
CA CYS A 64 -3.01 -1.67 -17.27
C CYS A 64 -4.04 -0.66 -16.74
N ALA A 65 -5.14 -0.47 -17.45
CA ALA A 65 -6.24 0.38 -16.99
C ALA A 65 -6.79 -0.11 -15.65
N SER A 66 -6.95 0.79 -14.66
CA SER A 66 -7.47 0.51 -13.32
C SER A 66 -8.82 -0.24 -13.33
N ALA A 67 -9.66 0.06 -14.32
CA ALA A 67 -10.95 -0.61 -14.50
C ALA A 67 -10.83 -2.13 -14.78
N VAL A 68 -9.73 -2.61 -15.34
CA VAL A 68 -9.46 -4.04 -15.53
C VAL A 68 -9.21 -4.68 -14.17
N LEU A 69 -8.36 -4.06 -13.34
CA LEU A 69 -8.04 -4.55 -12.01
C LEU A 69 -9.28 -4.61 -11.12
N ILE A 70 -10.05 -3.50 -11.07
CA ILE A 70 -11.28 -3.41 -10.28
C ILE A 70 -12.27 -4.52 -10.67
N ARG A 71 -12.50 -4.73 -11.97
CA ARG A 71 -13.41 -5.80 -12.44
C ARG A 71 -12.89 -7.20 -12.14
N GLY A 72 -11.57 -7.41 -12.22
CA GLY A 72 -10.94 -8.70 -11.92
C GLY A 72 -11.11 -9.12 -10.45
N VAL A 73 -11.05 -8.16 -9.52
CA VAL A 73 -11.14 -8.45 -8.09
C VAL A 73 -12.53 -8.19 -7.48
N ALA A 74 -13.47 -7.59 -8.22
CA ALA A 74 -14.75 -7.10 -7.72
C ALA A 74 -15.55 -8.12 -6.90
N LYS A 75 -15.52 -9.40 -7.29
CA LYS A 75 -16.24 -10.47 -6.58
C LYS A 75 -15.52 -10.96 -5.33
N SER A 76 -14.26 -10.59 -5.15
CA SER A 76 -13.40 -11.01 -4.04
C SER A 76 -13.21 -9.90 -3.00
N ILE A 77 -13.69 -8.69 -3.28
CA ILE A 77 -13.67 -7.56 -2.33
C ILE A 77 -14.66 -7.87 -1.20
N SER A 78 -14.17 -7.86 0.05
CA SER A 78 -14.99 -8.22 1.20
C SER A 78 -14.67 -7.39 2.46
N ASP A 79 -13.45 -7.49 2.98
CA ASP A 79 -13.01 -6.81 4.19
C ASP A 79 -11.68 -6.10 3.95
N LYS A 80 -11.70 -4.77 4.08
CA LYS A 80 -10.51 -3.92 3.93
C LYS A 80 -9.31 -4.31 4.81
N LYS A 81 -9.56 -5.07 5.89
CA LYS A 81 -8.53 -5.53 6.82
C LYS A 81 -7.78 -6.77 6.34
N THR A 82 -8.25 -7.43 5.29
CA THR A 82 -7.67 -8.68 4.77
C THR A 82 -7.31 -8.58 3.29
N GLU A 83 -7.74 -7.52 2.63
CA GLU A 83 -7.49 -7.30 1.19
C GLU A 83 -6.01 -6.99 0.93
N PRO A 84 -5.37 -7.72 -0.01
CA PRO A 84 -3.98 -7.45 -0.37
C PRO A 84 -3.83 -6.10 -1.09
N ALA A 85 -2.61 -5.59 -1.14
CA ALA A 85 -2.29 -4.39 -1.90
C ALA A 85 -2.63 -4.57 -3.38
N LEU A 86 -3.37 -3.61 -3.94
CA LEU A 86 -3.68 -3.53 -5.36
C LEU A 86 -3.32 -2.14 -5.89
N VAL A 87 -2.35 -2.08 -6.80
CA VAL A 87 -1.85 -0.84 -7.39
C VAL A 87 -2.01 -0.88 -8.90
N ALA A 88 -2.59 0.16 -9.48
CA ALA A 88 -2.63 0.35 -10.93
C ALA A 88 -1.48 1.25 -11.38
N VAL A 89 -0.85 0.89 -12.50
CA VAL A 89 0.18 1.69 -13.16
C VAL A 89 -0.21 1.88 -14.62
N ALA A 90 -0.11 3.10 -15.13
CA ALA A 90 -0.33 3.37 -16.54
C ALA A 90 0.68 2.62 -17.42
N GLU A 91 0.28 2.21 -18.63
CA GLU A 91 1.14 1.43 -19.54
C GLU A 91 2.45 2.14 -19.92
N ASP A 92 2.43 3.47 -19.93
CA ASP A 92 3.59 4.33 -20.17
C ASP A 92 4.34 4.75 -18.90
N GLY A 93 3.87 4.30 -17.71
CA GLY A 93 4.44 4.65 -16.42
C GLY A 93 4.09 6.05 -15.90
N SER A 94 3.21 6.79 -16.58
CA SER A 94 2.88 8.19 -16.25
C SER A 94 2.01 8.37 -15.00
N ALA A 95 1.40 7.30 -14.48
CA ALA A 95 0.55 7.35 -13.30
C ALA A 95 0.66 6.08 -12.46
N VAL A 96 0.65 6.24 -11.13
CA VAL A 96 0.64 5.16 -10.15
C VAL A 96 -0.48 5.42 -9.15
N VAL A 97 -1.43 4.50 -9.06
CA VAL A 97 -2.67 4.67 -8.30
C VAL A 97 -2.88 3.48 -7.37
N PRO A 98 -2.76 3.63 -6.04
CA PRO A 98 -3.19 2.60 -5.10
C PRO A 98 -4.72 2.49 -5.12
N LEU A 99 -5.25 1.29 -5.33
CA LEU A 99 -6.69 1.03 -5.45
C LEU A 99 -7.31 0.41 -4.20
N LEU A 100 -6.68 -0.64 -3.67
CA LEU A 100 -7.14 -1.39 -2.49
C LEU A 100 -5.94 -1.78 -1.63
N GLY A 101 -6.22 -2.19 -0.39
CA GLY A 101 -5.17 -2.67 0.52
C GLY A 101 -4.29 -1.56 1.08
N GLY A 102 -4.85 -0.36 1.32
CA GLY A 102 -4.12 0.73 1.97
C GLY A 102 -3.53 0.29 3.31
N HIS A 103 -4.25 -0.51 4.09
CA HIS A 103 -3.77 -1.11 5.35
C HIS A 103 -2.79 -2.29 5.17
N HIS A 104 -2.49 -2.65 3.94
CA HIS A 104 -1.58 -3.75 3.56
C HIS A 104 -0.49 -3.28 2.60
N GLY A 105 -0.04 -2.02 2.77
CA GLY A 105 1.12 -1.48 2.09
C GLY A 105 0.88 -1.00 0.65
N ALA A 106 -0.37 -0.85 0.17
CA ALA A 106 -0.62 -0.36 -1.19
C ALA A 106 -0.08 1.06 -1.42
N ASN A 107 -0.20 1.95 -0.42
CA ASN A 107 0.32 3.32 -0.53
C ASN A 107 1.86 3.33 -0.57
N ASP A 108 2.52 2.51 0.25
CA ASP A 108 3.98 2.40 0.26
C ASP A 108 4.51 1.77 -1.02
N LEU A 109 3.81 0.75 -1.53
CA LEU A 109 4.13 0.14 -2.81
C LEU A 109 4.00 1.16 -3.95
N ALA A 110 2.93 1.98 -3.91
CA ALA A 110 2.73 3.06 -4.88
C ALA A 110 3.84 4.12 -4.79
N ARG A 111 4.29 4.51 -3.59
CA ARG A 111 5.43 5.45 -3.40
C ARG A 111 6.72 4.89 -4.01
N LYS A 112 7.07 3.64 -3.69
CA LYS A 112 8.28 2.97 -4.24
C LYS A 112 8.27 2.91 -5.76
N ILE A 113 7.12 2.54 -6.36
CA ILE A 113 6.98 2.48 -7.82
C ILE A 113 7.04 3.87 -8.44
N SER A 114 6.42 4.87 -7.81
CA SER A 114 6.43 6.25 -8.27
C SER A 114 7.84 6.86 -8.27
N GLU A 115 8.63 6.60 -7.23
CA GLU A 115 10.04 6.97 -7.16
C GLU A 115 10.84 6.34 -8.32
N LEU A 116 10.66 5.03 -8.57
CA LEU A 116 11.29 4.34 -9.69
C LEU A 116 10.95 4.98 -11.04
N LEU A 117 9.69 5.39 -11.22
CA LEU A 117 9.18 5.91 -12.50
C LEU A 117 9.38 7.43 -12.66
N GLY A 118 9.70 8.15 -11.57
CA GLY A 118 9.87 9.61 -11.56
C GLY A 118 8.54 10.36 -11.66
N VAL A 119 7.48 9.84 -11.03
CA VAL A 119 6.13 10.44 -11.00
C VAL A 119 5.61 10.52 -9.56
N ASP A 120 4.57 11.32 -9.34
CA ASP A 120 3.90 11.37 -8.04
C ASP A 120 2.81 10.28 -7.92
N PRO A 121 2.70 9.58 -6.78
CA PRO A 121 1.63 8.61 -6.57
C PRO A 121 0.28 9.30 -6.33
N ALA A 122 -0.79 8.79 -6.93
CA ALA A 122 -2.14 9.31 -6.75
C ALA A 122 -2.79 8.77 -5.45
N ILE A 123 -2.17 9.04 -4.29
CA ILE A 123 -2.67 8.63 -2.99
C ILE A 123 -3.83 9.55 -2.58
N THR A 124 -4.95 8.96 -2.13
CA THR A 124 -6.19 9.67 -1.79
C THR A 124 -6.60 9.53 -0.33
N THR A 125 -5.90 8.71 0.46
CA THR A 125 -6.19 8.51 1.88
C THR A 125 -5.89 9.77 2.69
N SER A 126 -6.89 10.23 3.47
CA SER A 126 -6.80 11.50 4.21
C SER A 126 -5.68 11.51 5.25
N GLY A 127 -5.38 10.38 5.89
CA GLY A 127 -4.28 10.23 6.84
C GLY A 127 -2.94 10.49 6.17
N ASP A 128 -2.68 9.83 5.06
CA ASP A 128 -1.44 10.01 4.28
C ASP A 128 -1.27 11.44 3.77
N ILE A 129 -2.34 12.06 3.25
CA ILE A 129 -2.29 13.42 2.70
C ILE A 129 -2.04 14.46 3.80
N ARG A 130 -2.69 14.33 4.95
CA ARG A 130 -2.64 15.34 6.02
C ARG A 130 -1.45 15.17 6.95
N PHE A 131 -1.08 13.92 7.24
CA PHE A 131 -0.11 13.58 8.27
C PHE A 131 1.14 12.88 7.74
N GLY A 132 1.10 12.42 6.49
CA GLY A 132 2.19 11.67 5.86
C GLY A 132 2.32 10.22 6.36
N ILE A 133 1.36 9.78 7.19
CA ILE A 133 1.34 8.44 7.77
C ILE A 133 -0.07 7.89 7.85
N SER A 134 -0.17 6.56 7.86
CA SER A 134 -1.36 5.81 8.25
C SER A 134 -1.14 5.30 9.68
N LEU A 135 -2.04 5.65 10.62
CA LEU A 135 -1.88 5.27 12.02
C LEU A 135 -2.05 3.77 12.27
N ASP A 136 -2.76 3.11 11.39
CA ASP A 136 -3.01 1.67 11.40
C ASP A 136 -1.93 0.85 10.66
N GLU A 137 -0.94 1.53 10.08
CA GLU A 137 0.24 0.93 9.46
C GLU A 137 1.52 1.37 10.21
N PRO A 138 1.86 0.71 11.32
CA PRO A 138 3.07 1.02 12.06
C PRO A 138 4.30 0.80 11.18
N PRO A 139 5.37 1.61 11.36
CA PRO A 139 6.64 1.42 10.65
C PRO A 139 7.21 0.02 10.89
N GLU A 140 8.12 -0.40 10.00
CA GLU A 140 8.82 -1.67 10.15
C GLU A 140 9.48 -1.80 11.54
N GLY A 141 9.28 -2.94 12.18
CA GLY A 141 9.75 -3.20 13.54
C GLY A 141 8.83 -2.72 14.65
N PHE A 142 7.64 -2.20 14.32
CA PHE A 142 6.62 -1.81 15.29
C PHE A 142 5.31 -2.56 15.06
N VAL A 143 4.54 -2.72 16.13
CA VAL A 143 3.15 -3.21 16.07
C VAL A 143 2.24 -2.25 16.81
N LEU A 144 1.00 -2.18 16.36
CA LEU A 144 -0.02 -1.41 17.03
C LEU A 144 -0.50 -2.15 18.28
N ALA A 145 -0.36 -1.49 19.45
CA ALA A 145 -0.72 -2.10 20.73
C ALA A 145 -2.23 -2.13 20.98
N ASN A 146 -2.96 -1.15 20.42
CA ASN A 146 -4.39 -0.91 20.65
C ASN A 146 -5.14 -0.67 19.32
N PRO A 147 -5.28 -1.69 18.47
CA PRO A 147 -5.93 -1.55 17.15
C PRO A 147 -7.40 -1.12 17.23
N GLU A 148 -8.08 -1.35 18.34
CA GLU A 148 -9.46 -0.94 18.62
C GLU A 148 -9.63 0.59 18.68
N ASP A 149 -8.61 1.32 19.13
CA ASP A 149 -8.66 2.78 19.34
C ASP A 149 -8.33 3.57 18.06
N VAL A 150 -7.74 2.92 17.05
CA VAL A 150 -7.27 3.57 15.79
C VAL A 150 -8.34 4.43 15.15
N LYS A 151 -9.56 3.90 15.07
CA LYS A 151 -10.66 4.58 14.37
C LYS A 151 -11.03 5.89 15.07
N GLU A 152 -11.22 5.85 16.39
CA GLU A 152 -11.58 7.03 17.18
C GLU A 152 -10.45 8.06 17.14
N PHE A 153 -9.22 7.62 17.31
CA PHE A 153 -8.04 8.45 17.24
C PHE A 153 -7.85 9.13 15.88
N SER A 154 -8.03 8.36 14.78
CA SER A 154 -7.94 8.90 13.42
C SER A 154 -9.03 9.95 13.15
N VAL A 155 -10.26 9.73 13.64
CA VAL A 155 -11.35 10.69 13.51
C VAL A 155 -11.04 11.99 14.26
N SER A 156 -10.52 11.92 15.48
CA SER A 156 -10.11 13.08 16.28
C SER A 156 -8.99 13.87 15.60
N MET A 157 -7.98 13.17 15.05
CA MET A 157 -6.92 13.82 14.26
C MET A 157 -7.47 14.53 13.02
N LEU A 158 -8.34 13.89 12.28
CA LEU A 158 -8.95 14.47 11.08
C LEU A 158 -9.86 15.65 11.39
N ALA A 159 -10.49 15.66 12.57
CA ALA A 159 -11.26 16.80 13.12
C ALA A 159 -10.38 17.99 13.56
N GLY A 160 -9.04 17.80 13.61
CA GLY A 160 -8.10 18.86 14.02
C GLY A 160 -7.91 18.96 15.52
N GLU A 161 -8.28 17.92 16.28
CA GLU A 161 -8.00 17.87 17.72
C GLU A 161 -6.48 17.77 17.95
N SER A 162 -6.01 18.41 19.03
CA SER A 162 -4.59 18.38 19.39
C SER A 162 -4.24 17.02 19.97
N LEU A 163 -3.13 16.46 19.53
CA LEU A 163 -2.62 15.19 20.04
C LEU A 163 -1.50 15.43 21.04
N MET A 164 -1.47 14.63 22.08
CA MET A 164 -0.34 14.56 23.00
C MET A 164 0.44 13.28 22.71
N ILE A 165 1.74 13.43 22.49
CA ILE A 165 2.66 12.32 22.31
C ILE A 165 3.46 12.17 23.58
N SER A 166 3.44 10.97 24.15
CA SER A 166 4.29 10.57 25.24
C SER A 166 5.21 9.45 24.77
N SER A 167 6.50 9.62 24.94
CA SER A 167 7.49 8.60 24.68
C SER A 167 8.43 8.53 25.86
N ASP A 168 8.64 7.34 26.40
CA ASP A 168 9.59 7.08 27.48
C ASP A 168 11.03 6.96 26.95
N GLU A 169 11.21 6.90 25.63
CA GLU A 169 12.51 6.85 24.95
C GLU A 169 12.51 7.76 23.72
N ASN A 170 13.70 8.27 23.35
CA ASN A 170 13.94 9.02 22.11
C ASN A 170 13.73 8.10 20.88
N HIS A 171 12.51 7.95 20.42
CA HIS A 171 12.21 7.19 19.21
C HIS A 171 12.16 8.12 17.99
N SER A 172 13.16 8.02 17.13
CA SER A 172 13.29 8.78 15.87
C SER A 172 12.08 8.60 14.92
N CYS A 173 11.29 7.53 15.08
CA CYS A 173 10.08 7.32 14.31
C CYS A 173 8.94 8.29 14.68
N LEU A 174 8.88 8.77 15.94
CA LEU A 174 7.90 9.77 16.34
C LEU A 174 8.20 11.15 15.76
N ASP A 175 9.48 11.50 15.63
CA ASP A 175 9.90 12.73 14.97
C ASP A 175 9.55 12.71 13.47
N TYR A 176 9.62 11.56 12.84
CA TYR A 176 9.18 11.36 11.45
C TYR A 176 7.67 11.52 11.28
N VAL A 177 6.89 10.98 12.21
CA VAL A 177 5.41 11.02 12.21
C VAL A 177 4.88 12.44 12.39
N LEU A 178 5.57 13.30 13.12
CA LEU A 178 5.02 14.57 13.61
C LEU A 178 5.54 15.80 12.90
N GLY A 179 6.64 15.69 12.18
CA GLY A 179 7.22 16.77 11.38
C GLY A 179 6.97 18.15 11.99
N ASN A 180 7.69 18.56 13.04
CA ASN A 180 7.70 19.94 13.61
C ASN A 180 6.32 20.59 13.88
N LYS A 181 5.25 19.85 14.14
CA LYS A 181 3.96 20.44 14.49
C LYS A 181 3.86 20.64 16.00
N THR A 182 3.84 21.90 16.41
CA THR A 182 3.62 22.33 17.80
C THR A 182 2.26 21.91 18.31
N LEU A 183 2.23 21.22 19.45
CA LEU A 183 1.03 20.75 20.11
C LEU A 183 0.34 21.90 20.86
N GLY A 184 -0.98 22.04 20.67
CA GLY A 184 -1.83 23.00 21.39
C GLY A 184 -2.26 22.51 22.78
N ASN A 185 -2.51 23.44 23.70
CA ASN A 185 -3.02 23.15 25.04
C ASN A 185 -4.53 22.90 25.02
N GLY A 186 -5.00 21.73 25.43
CA GLY A 186 -6.41 21.45 25.70
C GLY A 186 -7.00 20.26 24.98
N SER A 187 -6.60 19.05 25.28
CA SER A 187 -6.94 17.86 24.49
C SER A 187 -7.45 16.71 25.33
N LYS A 188 -8.38 15.92 24.76
CA LYS A 188 -8.64 14.56 25.17
C LYS A 188 -7.34 13.76 25.11
N GLN A 189 -6.95 13.14 26.22
CA GLN A 189 -5.85 12.18 26.24
C GLN A 189 -6.32 10.87 25.63
N ILE A 190 -5.98 10.61 24.37
CA ILE A 190 -6.07 9.29 23.77
C ILE A 190 -4.65 8.78 23.66
N PHE A 191 -4.35 7.67 24.33
CA PHE A 191 -3.03 7.06 24.28
C PHE A 191 -2.96 6.19 23.02
N TYR A 192 -2.07 6.53 22.11
CA TYR A 192 -1.73 5.73 20.96
C TYR A 192 -0.34 5.15 21.15
N ASN A 193 -0.22 3.84 21.27
CA ASN A 193 1.05 3.19 21.54
C ASN A 193 1.45 2.27 20.39
N TRP A 194 2.58 2.58 19.77
CA TRP A 194 3.31 1.60 18.98
C TRP A 194 4.34 0.89 19.87
N LEU A 195 4.27 -0.44 19.93
CA LEU A 195 5.25 -1.24 20.62
C LEU A 195 6.34 -1.70 19.66
N LYS A 196 7.60 -1.42 20.01
CA LYS A 196 8.75 -1.96 19.30
C LYS A 196 8.81 -3.47 19.52
N VAL A 197 8.77 -4.24 18.44
CA VAL A 197 9.02 -5.69 18.50
C VAL A 197 10.52 -5.90 18.45
N SER A 198 11.14 -6.03 19.61
CA SER A 198 12.49 -6.55 19.72
C SER A 198 12.42 -8.06 19.53
N ASN A 199 12.97 -8.58 18.43
CA ASN A 199 13.06 -9.98 18.03
C ASN A 199 11.79 -10.55 17.33
N LEU A 200 11.63 -10.22 16.06
CA LEU A 200 11.00 -11.15 15.12
C LEU A 200 12.08 -12.14 14.64
N PRO A 201 11.80 -13.46 14.65
CA PRO A 201 12.74 -14.46 14.17
C PRO A 201 12.99 -14.35 12.68
#